data_91091de3627b359438dab45af28c7cb5
#
_entry.id   91091de3627b359438dab45af28c7cb5
#
_cell.length_a   1.000
_cell.length_b   1.000
_cell.length_c   1.000
_cell.angle_alpha   90.00
_cell.angle_beta   90.00
_cell.angle_gamma   90.00
#
_symmetry.space_group_name_H-M   'P 1'
#
loop_
_entity.id
_entity.type
_entity.pdbx_description
1 polymer ?
#
loop_
_entity_poly.entity_id
_entity_poly.type
_entity_poly.pdbx_seq_one_letter_code
_entity_poly.pdbx_strand_id
1 'polypeptide(L)'
;GGSASAFWGGCVFQARKCLTNIFGMYTYLSFAVRKKIRLIFIKNEEKMPTINQLVRKGRKRIKKKTNTPALKGAPQKRGVCTRVYTSTPKKPNSALRKVARVRLTTGVEVTAYIPGIGHNLQEHSVVLVRGGRVKDLPGVRYHIVRGTLDTLGVEDRKQGRSKYGAKRPK
;
A
#
# COMPACT_ATOMS: atom_id res chain seq x y z
N GLY A 1 24.64 -33.14 -56.44
CA GLY A 1 24.56 -34.30 -55.58
C GLY A 1 25.19 -34.00 -54.22
N GLY A 2 24.57 -34.26 -53.13
CA GLY A 2 25.16 -34.08 -51.78
C GLY A 2 24.08 -33.87 -50.74
N SER A 3 23.53 -34.99 -50.31
CA SER A 3 22.59 -35.17 -49.24
C SER A 3 23.15 -34.66 -47.88
N ALA A 4 22.43 -33.81 -47.20
CA ALA A 4 22.66 -33.52 -45.76
C ALA A 4 21.43 -33.95 -44.97
N SER A 5 21.43 -35.20 -44.56
CA SER A 5 20.53 -35.74 -43.53
C SER A 5 21.29 -35.93 -42.22
N ALA A 6 20.58 -35.81 -41.15
CA ALA A 6 20.96 -36.18 -39.76
C ALA A 6 21.75 -35.15 -38.93
N PHE A 7 20.99 -34.37 -38.17
CA PHE A 7 21.36 -33.99 -36.77
C PHE A 7 20.15 -33.38 -36.02
N TRP A 8 19.11 -34.19 -35.77
CA TRP A 8 18.00 -33.78 -34.93
C TRP A 8 17.52 -34.87 -33.97
N GLY A 9 18.47 -35.59 -33.35
CA GLY A 9 18.16 -36.70 -32.46
C GLY A 9 18.53 -36.54 -30.98
N GLY A 10 19.29 -35.51 -30.60
CA GLY A 10 19.89 -35.44 -29.26
C GLY A 10 19.21 -34.55 -28.21
N CYS A 11 18.34 -33.66 -28.63
CA CYS A 11 17.82 -32.62 -27.70
C CYS A 11 16.48 -32.99 -27.00
N VAL A 12 15.70 -33.92 -27.56
CA VAL A 12 14.38 -34.29 -27.00
C VAL A 12 14.48 -35.19 -25.78
N PHE A 13 15.55 -35.97 -25.65
CA PHE A 13 15.71 -36.86 -24.52
C PHE A 13 16.21 -36.18 -23.24
N GLN A 14 16.93 -35.04 -23.40
CA GLN A 14 17.43 -34.27 -22.27
C GLN A 14 16.31 -33.40 -21.64
N ALA A 15 15.34 -32.95 -22.45
CA ALA A 15 14.21 -32.14 -21.95
C ALA A 15 13.23 -32.93 -21.06
N ARG A 16 13.07 -34.25 -21.33
CA ARG A 16 12.19 -35.09 -20.49
C ARG A 16 12.75 -35.36 -19.08
N LYS A 17 14.08 -35.44 -18.92
CA LYS A 17 14.72 -35.63 -17.60
C LYS A 17 14.68 -34.33 -16.75
N CYS A 18 14.75 -33.18 -17.38
CA CYS A 18 14.60 -31.89 -16.67
C CYS A 18 13.16 -31.64 -16.17
N LEU A 19 12.14 -32.03 -16.96
CA LEU A 19 10.74 -31.84 -16.58
C LEU A 19 10.31 -32.73 -15.40
N THR A 20 10.83 -33.94 -15.31
CA THR A 20 10.52 -34.85 -14.20
C THR A 20 11.16 -34.36 -12.88
N ASN A 21 12.35 -33.76 -12.92
CA ASN A 21 12.99 -33.20 -11.73
C ASN A 21 12.31 -31.91 -11.23
N ILE A 22 11.80 -31.09 -12.15
CA ILE A 22 11.06 -29.87 -11.79
C ILE A 22 9.71 -30.24 -11.16
N PHE A 23 9.01 -31.25 -11.69
CA PHE A 23 7.73 -31.70 -11.14
C PHE A 23 7.88 -32.35 -9.75
N GLY A 24 8.95 -33.11 -9.52
CA GLY A 24 9.28 -33.67 -8.20
C GLY A 24 9.63 -32.59 -7.17
N MET A 25 10.35 -31.57 -7.58
CA MET A 25 10.67 -30.43 -6.71
C MET A 25 9.42 -29.60 -6.35
N TYR A 26 8.47 -29.43 -7.29
CA TYR A 26 7.23 -28.73 -7.05
C TYR A 26 6.31 -29.45 -6.05
N THR A 27 6.22 -30.78 -6.14
CA THR A 27 5.46 -31.58 -5.18
C THR A 27 6.10 -31.58 -3.79
N TYR A 28 7.43 -31.58 -3.71
CA TYR A 28 8.15 -31.56 -2.43
C TYR A 28 8.08 -30.19 -1.75
N LEU A 29 8.21 -29.10 -2.53
CA LEU A 29 8.05 -27.74 -2.01
C LEU A 29 6.61 -27.48 -1.53
N SER A 30 5.61 -28.00 -2.24
CA SER A 30 4.20 -27.85 -1.83
C SER A 30 3.92 -28.56 -0.50
N PHE A 31 4.54 -29.72 -0.27
CA PHE A 31 4.37 -30.48 0.97
C PHE A 31 5.05 -29.80 2.17
N ALA A 32 6.26 -29.27 1.99
CA ALA A 32 6.98 -28.52 3.02
C ALA A 32 6.27 -27.21 3.37
N VAL A 33 5.76 -26.50 2.37
CA VAL A 33 4.98 -25.28 2.56
C VAL A 33 3.64 -25.57 3.25
N ARG A 34 2.93 -26.64 2.87
CA ARG A 34 1.70 -27.09 3.56
C ARG A 34 1.97 -27.48 5.02
N LYS A 35 3.08 -28.16 5.30
CA LYS A 35 3.48 -28.52 6.67
C LYS A 35 3.81 -27.27 7.50
N LYS A 36 4.50 -26.29 6.91
CA LYS A 36 4.81 -25.00 7.57
C LYS A 36 3.57 -24.15 7.81
N ILE A 37 2.64 -24.10 6.86
CA ILE A 37 1.32 -23.42 7.01
C ILE A 37 0.50 -24.13 8.07
N ARG A 38 0.44 -25.46 8.08
CA ARG A 38 -0.29 -26.24 9.09
C ARG A 38 0.29 -26.05 10.49
N LEU A 39 1.63 -25.99 10.63
CA LEU A 39 2.31 -25.67 11.89
C LEU A 39 2.05 -24.23 12.37
N ILE A 40 1.94 -23.27 11.45
CA ILE A 40 1.58 -21.87 11.78
C ILE A 40 0.11 -21.81 12.19
N PHE A 41 -0.79 -22.56 11.53
CA PHE A 41 -2.21 -22.60 11.87
C PHE A 41 -2.45 -23.29 13.23
N ILE A 42 -1.74 -24.38 13.54
CA ILE A 42 -1.80 -25.06 14.84
C ILE A 42 -1.25 -24.18 15.98
N LYS A 43 -0.29 -23.30 15.68
CA LYS A 43 0.26 -22.35 16.66
C LYS A 43 -0.68 -21.20 17.02
N ASN A 44 -1.69 -20.98 16.19
CA ASN A 44 -2.70 -19.92 16.37
C ASN A 44 -4.05 -20.45 16.92
N GLU A 45 -4.13 -21.72 17.32
CA GLU A 45 -5.22 -22.10 18.22
C GLU A 45 -5.02 -21.29 19.50
N GLU A 46 -5.84 -20.27 19.66
CA GLU A 46 -5.95 -19.46 20.88
C GLU A 46 -6.39 -20.39 22.01
N LYS A 47 -5.44 -21.13 22.58
CA LYS A 47 -5.67 -21.89 23.81
C LYS A 47 -6.11 -20.89 24.85
N MET A 48 -7.38 -20.94 25.22
CA MET A 48 -7.90 -20.18 26.34
C MET A 48 -6.98 -20.38 27.55
N PRO A 49 -6.32 -19.35 28.04
CA PRO A 49 -5.37 -19.49 29.15
C PRO A 49 -6.14 -19.91 30.39
N THR A 50 -5.62 -20.87 31.13
CA THR A 50 -6.19 -21.28 32.41
C THR A 50 -6.05 -20.16 33.45
N ILE A 51 -6.88 -20.17 34.49
CA ILE A 51 -6.86 -19.16 35.55
C ILE A 51 -5.47 -19.04 36.14
N ASN A 52 -4.80 -20.16 36.42
CA ASN A 52 -3.43 -20.17 36.96
C ASN A 52 -2.40 -19.54 36.03
N GLN A 53 -2.55 -19.70 34.70
CA GLN A 53 -1.71 -19.03 33.70
C GLN A 53 -1.94 -17.53 33.70
N LEU A 54 -3.19 -17.07 33.84
CA LEU A 54 -3.52 -15.64 33.92
C LEU A 54 -2.99 -14.98 35.18
N VAL A 55 -3.06 -15.69 36.32
CA VAL A 55 -2.52 -15.20 37.63
C VAL A 55 -1.00 -15.04 37.53
N ARG A 56 -0.28 -16.01 36.96
CA ARG A 56 1.19 -15.96 36.84
C ARG A 56 1.69 -14.96 35.79
N LYS A 57 1.05 -14.86 34.63
CA LYS A 57 1.56 -14.08 33.49
C LYS A 57 0.77 -12.80 33.23
N GLY A 58 -0.44 -12.65 33.79
CA GLY A 58 -1.34 -11.55 33.53
C GLY A 58 -1.79 -11.50 32.03
N ARG A 59 -2.66 -10.55 31.70
CA ARG A 59 -3.09 -10.29 30.33
C ARG A 59 -2.17 -9.29 29.65
N LYS A 60 -1.64 -9.64 28.47
CA LYS A 60 -0.85 -8.70 27.66
C LYS A 60 -1.80 -7.78 26.89
N ARG A 61 -1.64 -6.47 27.04
CA ARG A 61 -2.38 -5.50 26.23
C ARG A 61 -1.96 -5.59 24.76
N ILE A 62 -2.94 -5.61 23.86
CA ILE A 62 -2.69 -5.59 22.41
C ILE A 62 -2.11 -4.22 22.05
N LYS A 63 -0.92 -4.20 21.45
CA LYS A 63 -0.31 -2.97 20.94
C LYS A 63 -1.07 -2.48 19.71
N LYS A 64 -1.68 -1.30 19.79
CA LYS A 64 -2.34 -0.67 18.64
C LYS A 64 -1.29 -0.27 17.61
N LYS A 65 -1.46 -0.73 16.35
CA LYS A 65 -0.62 -0.31 15.23
C LYS A 65 -1.04 1.08 14.76
N THR A 66 -0.09 1.92 14.37
CA THR A 66 -0.36 3.25 13.82
C THR A 66 -1.05 3.15 12.46
N ASN A 67 -2.05 3.99 12.21
CA ASN A 67 -2.76 4.05 10.93
C ASN A 67 -1.92 4.73 9.82
N THR A 68 -0.92 5.51 10.20
CA THR A 68 -0.08 6.32 9.32
C THR A 68 1.42 6.00 9.49
N PRO A 69 1.88 4.81 9.08
CA PRO A 69 3.25 4.38 9.33
C PRO A 69 4.31 5.23 8.59
N ALA A 70 3.96 5.83 7.43
CA ALA A 70 4.90 6.62 6.65
C ALA A 70 5.32 7.94 7.31
N LEU A 71 4.50 8.47 8.23
CA LEU A 71 4.82 9.71 8.96
C LEU A 71 5.79 9.51 10.12
N LYS A 72 6.03 8.25 10.55
CA LYS A 72 6.94 7.90 11.65
C LYS A 72 6.72 8.74 12.93
N GLY A 73 5.45 8.95 13.31
CA GLY A 73 5.07 9.71 14.52
C GLY A 73 5.01 11.24 14.34
N ALA A 74 5.46 11.79 13.21
CA ALA A 74 5.32 13.21 12.94
C ALA A 74 3.87 13.56 12.53
N PRO A 75 3.35 14.75 12.89
CA PRO A 75 1.99 15.16 12.51
C PRO A 75 1.86 15.37 11.01
N GLN A 76 2.90 15.86 10.35
CA GLN A 76 2.94 16.15 8.92
C GLN A 76 4.35 15.88 8.38
N LYS A 77 4.46 15.60 7.09
CA LYS A 77 5.75 15.44 6.39
C LYS A 77 5.69 16.09 5.02
N ARG A 78 6.79 16.72 4.63
CA ARG A 78 6.98 17.26 3.29
C ARG A 78 7.27 16.12 2.31
N GLY A 79 6.80 16.27 1.08
CA GLY A 79 7.10 15.34 0.00
C GLY A 79 7.00 16.01 -1.35
N VAL A 80 7.37 15.29 -2.39
CA VAL A 80 7.31 15.72 -3.78
C VAL A 80 6.32 14.83 -4.52
N CYS A 81 5.42 15.42 -5.30
CA CYS A 81 4.48 14.68 -6.14
C CYS A 81 5.23 13.96 -7.27
N THR A 82 5.10 12.65 -7.36
CA THR A 82 5.62 11.86 -8.48
C THR A 82 4.60 11.71 -9.59
N ARG A 83 3.32 11.63 -9.25
CA ARG A 83 2.22 11.51 -10.20
C ARG A 83 0.92 12.05 -9.60
N VAL A 84 0.15 12.76 -10.43
CA VAL A 84 -1.20 13.24 -10.06
C VAL A 84 -2.21 12.58 -11.00
N TYR A 85 -3.26 11.97 -10.44
CA TYR A 85 -4.26 11.24 -11.21
C TYR A 85 -5.61 11.22 -10.50
N THR A 86 -6.62 10.71 -11.19
CA THR A 86 -7.96 10.52 -10.62
C THR A 86 -8.20 9.05 -10.30
N SER A 87 -8.94 8.78 -9.24
CA SER A 87 -9.30 7.44 -8.82
C SER A 87 -10.81 7.35 -8.58
N THR A 88 -11.40 6.24 -9.02
CA THR A 88 -12.80 5.94 -8.75
C THR A 88 -12.98 5.45 -7.33
N PRO A 89 -14.04 5.87 -6.63
CA PRO A 89 -14.32 5.39 -5.30
C PRO A 89 -14.87 3.97 -5.31
N LYS A 90 -14.94 3.39 -4.14
CA LYS A 90 -15.56 2.11 -3.86
C LYS A 90 -17.10 2.21 -3.99
N LYS A 91 -17.78 1.15 -4.49
CA LYS A 91 -19.25 1.05 -4.43
C LYS A 91 -19.77 1.31 -3.01
N PRO A 92 -20.87 2.03 -2.80
CA PRO A 92 -21.89 2.49 -3.77
C PRO A 92 -21.59 3.85 -4.44
N ASN A 93 -20.49 4.53 -4.12
CA ASN A 93 -20.21 5.88 -4.60
C ASN A 93 -19.59 5.86 -6.01
N SER A 94 -19.88 6.92 -6.79
CA SER A 94 -19.28 7.14 -8.11
C SER A 94 -18.81 8.60 -8.21
N ALA A 95 -17.52 8.80 -8.52
CA ALA A 95 -16.91 10.11 -8.73
C ALA A 95 -15.49 9.94 -9.27
N LEU A 96 -14.89 11.02 -9.73
CA LEU A 96 -13.46 11.09 -10.05
C LEU A 96 -12.71 11.81 -8.93
N ARG A 97 -12.24 11.06 -7.93
CA ARG A 97 -11.50 11.62 -6.80
C ARG A 97 -10.06 11.92 -7.21
N LYS A 98 -9.59 13.13 -6.87
CA LYS A 98 -8.22 13.59 -7.18
C LYS A 98 -7.26 13.05 -6.13
N VAL A 99 -6.25 12.33 -6.57
CA VAL A 99 -5.21 11.75 -5.72
C VAL A 99 -3.83 12.02 -6.31
N ALA A 100 -2.84 12.13 -5.44
CA ALA A 100 -1.45 12.28 -5.85
C ALA A 100 -0.60 11.20 -5.21
N ARG A 101 0.33 10.67 -5.95
CA ARG A 101 1.40 9.84 -5.43
C ARG A 101 2.54 10.75 -5.01
N VAL A 102 2.93 10.66 -3.74
CA VAL A 102 3.89 11.59 -3.13
C VAL A 102 5.03 10.80 -2.53
N ARG A 103 6.26 11.17 -2.87
CA ARG A 103 7.47 10.68 -2.24
C ARG A 103 7.83 11.58 -1.07
N LEU A 104 7.73 11.04 0.14
CA LEU A 104 8.02 11.78 1.37
C LEU A 104 9.53 11.91 1.59
N THR A 105 9.93 12.87 2.42
CA THR A 105 11.31 13.02 2.90
C THR A 105 11.84 11.79 3.66
N THR A 106 10.94 10.91 4.12
CA THR A 106 11.29 9.61 4.70
C THR A 106 11.70 8.55 3.69
N GLY A 107 11.68 8.86 2.38
CA GLY A 107 11.96 7.93 1.28
C GLY A 107 10.78 7.04 0.87
N VAL A 108 9.68 7.07 1.63
CA VAL A 108 8.49 6.23 1.37
C VAL A 108 7.56 6.94 0.40
N GLU A 109 7.05 6.22 -0.60
CA GLU A 109 5.99 6.72 -1.47
C GLU A 109 4.61 6.38 -0.91
N VAL A 110 3.73 7.38 -0.90
CA VAL A 110 2.36 7.25 -0.39
C VAL A 110 1.36 7.85 -1.36
N THR A 111 0.16 7.28 -1.39
CA THR A 111 -0.97 7.87 -2.11
C THR A 111 -1.73 8.79 -1.16
N ALA A 112 -1.84 10.06 -1.51
CA ALA A 112 -2.51 11.09 -0.71
C ALA A 112 -3.69 11.68 -1.49
N TYR A 113 -4.79 11.94 -0.78
CA TYR A 113 -5.98 12.57 -1.33
C TYR A 113 -5.83 14.08 -1.36
N ILE A 114 -6.27 14.72 -2.44
CA ILE A 114 -6.30 16.16 -2.61
C ILE A 114 -7.71 16.63 -2.24
N PRO A 115 -7.91 17.29 -1.08
CA PRO A 115 -9.23 17.76 -0.68
C PRO A 115 -9.63 19.05 -1.39
N GLY A 116 -10.93 19.25 -1.56
CA GLY A 116 -11.50 20.47 -2.13
C GLY A 116 -11.77 20.39 -3.62
N ILE A 117 -12.29 21.47 -4.18
CA ILE A 117 -12.63 21.62 -5.59
C ILE A 117 -11.43 22.27 -6.29
N GLY A 118 -11.00 21.69 -7.41
CA GLY A 118 -9.87 22.17 -8.18
C GLY A 118 -8.52 22.00 -7.46
N HIS A 119 -7.45 21.93 -8.21
CA HIS A 119 -6.08 21.92 -7.70
C HIS A 119 -5.10 22.37 -8.78
N ASN A 120 -3.95 22.88 -8.36
CA ASN A 120 -2.86 23.31 -9.24
C ASN A 120 -1.66 22.36 -9.20
N LEU A 121 -1.79 21.19 -8.55
CA LEU A 121 -0.69 20.27 -8.37
C LEU A 121 -0.33 19.57 -9.68
N GLN A 122 0.96 19.53 -9.94
CA GLN A 122 1.59 18.85 -11.07
C GLN A 122 2.67 17.88 -10.56
N GLU A 123 3.31 17.18 -11.45
CA GLU A 123 4.51 16.39 -11.11
C GLU A 123 5.60 17.35 -10.60
N HIS A 124 6.38 16.86 -9.66
CA HIS A 124 7.45 17.60 -8.95
C HIS A 124 7.00 18.73 -8.02
N SER A 125 5.71 19.00 -7.87
CA SER A 125 5.21 19.95 -6.87
C SER A 125 5.55 19.48 -5.45
N VAL A 126 6.04 20.40 -4.63
CA VAL A 126 6.34 20.16 -3.22
C VAL A 126 5.07 20.32 -2.39
N VAL A 127 4.71 19.31 -1.62
CA VAL A 127 3.46 19.26 -0.85
C VAL A 127 3.70 18.86 0.60
N LEU A 128 2.78 19.31 1.47
CA LEU A 128 2.73 18.87 2.85
C LEU A 128 1.65 17.80 3.01
N VAL A 129 2.03 16.63 3.55
CA VAL A 129 1.16 15.47 3.72
C VAL A 129 0.86 15.26 5.19
N ARG A 130 -0.42 15.09 5.53
CA ARG A 130 -0.90 14.73 6.86
C ARG A 130 -1.56 13.35 6.86
N GLY A 131 -1.71 12.74 8.02
CA GLY A 131 -2.48 11.53 8.20
C GLY A 131 -3.99 11.79 8.09
N GLY A 132 -4.72 10.76 7.72
CA GLY A 132 -6.17 10.74 7.61
C GLY A 132 -6.61 9.76 6.54
N ARG A 133 -7.41 8.76 6.91
CA ARG A 133 -7.93 7.77 5.96
C ARG A 133 -9.12 8.31 5.19
N VAL A 134 -9.15 8.10 3.89
CA VAL A 134 -10.34 8.32 3.05
C VAL A 134 -11.13 7.03 3.00
N LYS A 135 -12.37 7.05 3.51
CA LYS A 135 -13.22 5.86 3.57
C LYS A 135 -13.63 5.35 2.18
N ASP A 136 -13.82 6.27 1.23
CA ASP A 136 -14.24 5.96 -0.14
C ASP A 136 -13.16 5.32 -1.01
N LEU A 137 -11.88 5.63 -0.72
CA LEU A 137 -10.77 5.20 -1.56
C LEU A 137 -9.98 4.09 -0.87
N PRO A 138 -9.85 2.91 -1.50
CA PRO A 138 -9.05 1.84 -0.94
C PRO A 138 -7.56 2.21 -0.94
N GLY A 139 -6.89 1.96 0.19
CA GLY A 139 -5.44 2.20 0.32
C GLY A 139 -5.00 3.65 0.57
N VAL A 140 -5.87 4.65 0.48
CA VAL A 140 -5.55 6.06 0.72
C VAL A 140 -5.70 6.39 2.20
N ARG A 141 -4.57 6.64 2.88
CA ARG A 141 -4.50 6.92 4.33
C ARG A 141 -3.96 8.31 4.64
N TYR A 142 -3.71 9.12 3.64
CA TYR A 142 -3.05 10.42 3.75
C TYR A 142 -3.82 11.48 2.98
N HIS A 143 -3.71 12.73 3.46
CA HIS A 143 -4.27 13.90 2.79
C HIS A 143 -3.18 14.91 2.54
N ILE A 144 -3.32 15.69 1.46
CA ILE A 144 -2.50 16.85 1.20
C ILE A 144 -3.12 18.05 1.93
N VAL A 145 -2.27 18.85 2.58
CA VAL A 145 -2.69 20.10 3.24
C VAL A 145 -2.75 21.20 2.20
N ARG A 146 -3.93 21.83 2.06
CA ARG A 146 -4.16 22.93 1.11
C ARG A 146 -3.64 24.26 1.68
N GLY A 147 -3.18 25.14 0.78
CA GLY A 147 -2.70 26.47 1.16
C GLY A 147 -1.28 26.49 1.74
N THR A 148 -0.51 25.41 1.57
CA THR A 148 0.88 25.31 2.04
C THR A 148 1.81 24.88 0.92
N LEU A 149 3.03 25.40 0.92
CA LEU A 149 4.04 25.13 -0.12
C LEU A 149 3.45 25.42 -1.52
N ASP A 150 3.57 24.50 -2.47
CA ASP A 150 3.09 24.69 -3.84
C ASP A 150 1.58 24.46 -4.01
N THR A 151 0.87 24.07 -2.93
CA THR A 151 -0.57 23.80 -3.00
C THR A 151 -1.37 25.06 -2.72
N LEU A 152 -2.10 25.57 -3.72
CA LEU A 152 -3.02 26.69 -3.54
C LEU A 152 -4.20 26.32 -2.63
N GLY A 153 -4.75 27.30 -1.93
CA GLY A 153 -6.02 27.16 -1.23
C GLY A 153 -7.20 27.00 -2.20
N VAL A 154 -8.36 26.62 -1.69
CA VAL A 154 -9.59 26.58 -2.49
C VAL A 154 -10.14 27.99 -2.61
N GLU A 155 -10.41 28.45 -3.84
CA GLU A 155 -10.99 29.76 -4.12
C GLU A 155 -12.47 29.81 -3.67
N ASP A 156 -12.96 30.99 -3.39
CA ASP A 156 -14.37 31.33 -3.05
C ASP A 156 -14.98 30.54 -1.88
N ARG A 157 -14.16 29.94 -1.07
CA ARG A 157 -14.64 29.15 0.06
C ARG A 157 -14.88 30.02 1.30
N LYS A 158 -16.14 30.08 1.73
CA LYS A 158 -16.58 30.88 2.89
C LYS A 158 -16.57 30.10 4.20
N GLN A 159 -16.94 28.80 4.19
CA GLN A 159 -17.01 27.96 5.38
C GLN A 159 -15.84 26.95 5.47
N GLY A 160 -15.38 26.69 6.68
CA GLY A 160 -14.29 25.73 6.92
C GLY A 160 -12.97 26.10 6.24
N ARG A 161 -12.69 27.38 6.13
CA ARG A 161 -11.55 27.95 5.36
C ARG A 161 -10.20 27.38 5.77
N SER A 162 -9.95 27.23 7.05
CA SER A 162 -8.68 26.69 7.55
C SER A 162 -8.39 25.24 7.07
N LYS A 163 -9.43 24.44 6.84
CA LYS A 163 -9.28 23.08 6.31
C LYS A 163 -8.84 23.07 4.84
N TYR A 164 -9.12 24.12 4.10
CA TYR A 164 -8.89 24.21 2.66
C TYR A 164 -7.93 25.34 2.27
N GLY A 165 -7.27 25.95 3.24
CA GLY A 165 -6.26 26.96 2.99
C GLY A 165 -6.80 28.27 2.38
N ALA A 166 -8.11 28.54 2.52
CA ALA A 166 -8.71 29.77 1.99
C ALA A 166 -8.48 30.94 2.93
N LYS A 167 -8.11 32.11 2.35
CA LYS A 167 -7.93 33.36 3.07
C LYS A 167 -9.28 33.93 3.48
N ARG A 168 -9.28 34.83 4.48
CA ARG A 168 -10.47 35.60 4.87
C ARG A 168 -10.87 36.55 3.72
N PRO A 169 -12.12 36.54 3.25
CA PRO A 169 -12.58 37.56 2.30
C PRO A 169 -12.46 38.95 2.96
N LYS A 170 -11.97 39.87 2.18
CA LYS A 170 -11.94 41.29 2.58
C LYS A 170 -13.33 41.87 2.57
#